data_bfb735fbf17b9041844b5d321a2cd87e
#
_entry.id   bfb735fbf17b9041844b5d321a2cd87e
#
_cell.length_a   1.000
_cell.length_b   1.000
_cell.length_c   1.000
_cell.angle_alpha   90.00
_cell.angle_beta   90.00
_cell.angle_gamma   90.00
#
_symmetry.space_group_name_H-M   'P 1'
#
loop_
_entity.id
_entity.type
_entity.pdbx_description
1 polymer ?
#
loop_
_entity_poly.entity_id
_entity_poly.type
_entity_poly.pdbx_seq_one_letter_code
_entity_poly.pdbx_strand_id
1 'polypeptide(L)'
;MRKNTAIILAAGQGKRMGANINKQFLTLLGKPVLYHTIKAFSDNENIDNIIVLCAESDMEYCKKNIIEKYDLKKVKALVKGGKERQDSVYNGLKAIESCDIVLIHDGARPFVAEKIINNGIENAEKYGACTCGVKSKDTIKIKDKEGFAKETLNREDTFIVQTPQCFKYDIILHCHEELKKTKFEVTDDAMIVEKFNKKVYLYEGSYLNIKLTTPEDMIIGENILKNKI
;
A
#
# COMPACT_ATOMS: atom_id res chain seq x y z
N MET A 1 -1.13 -14.50 21.38
CA MET A 1 -0.81 -14.59 19.96
C MET A 1 -0.73 -13.18 19.42
N ARG A 2 0.27 -12.89 18.58
CA ARG A 2 0.39 -11.58 17.91
C ARG A 2 -0.72 -11.41 16.92
N LYS A 3 -1.16 -10.15 16.73
CA LYS A 3 -2.19 -9.81 15.75
C LYS A 3 -1.61 -8.85 14.71
N ASN A 4 -1.57 -9.28 13.47
CA ASN A 4 -1.11 -8.47 12.34
C ASN A 4 -2.31 -8.09 11.46
N THR A 5 -2.46 -6.81 11.17
CA THR A 5 -3.57 -6.29 10.38
C THR A 5 -3.05 -5.60 9.12
N ALA A 6 -3.60 -5.96 7.97
CA ALA A 6 -3.34 -5.27 6.72
C ALA A 6 -4.42 -4.20 6.47
N ILE A 7 -3.99 -2.98 6.11
CA ILE A 7 -4.87 -1.92 5.60
C ILE A 7 -4.64 -1.80 4.10
N ILE A 8 -5.67 -2.09 3.31
CA ILE A 8 -5.63 -2.05 1.85
C ILE A 8 -6.30 -0.77 1.34
N LEU A 9 -5.52 0.07 0.67
CA LEU A 9 -5.95 1.38 0.19
C LEU A 9 -6.62 1.28 -1.19
N ALA A 10 -7.92 1.42 -1.24
CA ALA A 10 -8.73 1.40 -2.46
C ALA A 10 -9.65 2.64 -2.62
N ALA A 11 -9.38 3.73 -1.92
CA ALA A 11 -10.19 4.95 -1.98
C ALA A 11 -9.78 5.93 -3.09
N GLY A 12 -8.68 5.67 -3.80
CA GLY A 12 -8.18 6.56 -4.85
C GLY A 12 -9.02 6.53 -6.12
N GLN A 13 -9.35 7.70 -6.67
CA GLN A 13 -10.23 7.85 -7.87
C GLN A 13 -9.60 7.42 -9.20
N GLY A 14 -8.32 7.07 -9.24
CA GLY A 14 -7.67 6.51 -10.44
C GLY A 14 -7.67 7.40 -11.70
N LYS A 15 -7.74 8.73 -11.56
CA LYS A 15 -7.91 9.72 -12.66
C LYS A 15 -7.00 9.50 -13.89
N ARG A 16 -5.85 8.87 -13.70
CA ARG A 16 -4.85 8.62 -14.78
C ARG A 16 -5.20 7.46 -15.71
N MET A 17 -6.18 6.63 -15.38
CA MET A 17 -6.56 5.46 -16.19
C MET A 17 -7.59 5.76 -17.28
N GLY A 18 -8.16 6.99 -17.32
CA GLY A 18 -9.15 7.40 -18.33
C GLY A 18 -10.44 6.57 -18.35
N ALA A 19 -10.65 5.69 -17.39
CA ALA A 19 -11.82 4.81 -17.31
C ALA A 19 -12.90 5.42 -16.41
N ASN A 20 -14.16 5.17 -16.74
CA ASN A 20 -15.33 5.54 -15.92
C ASN A 20 -15.44 4.72 -14.61
N ILE A 21 -14.55 3.75 -14.41
CA ILE A 21 -14.49 2.85 -13.25
C ILE A 21 -13.17 3.06 -12.55
N ASN A 22 -13.17 3.08 -11.21
CA ASN A 22 -11.95 3.20 -10.42
C ASN A 22 -11.00 2.04 -10.71
N LYS A 23 -9.72 2.35 -10.92
CA LYS A 23 -8.68 1.43 -11.41
C LYS A 23 -8.57 0.11 -10.62
N GLN A 24 -8.82 0.13 -9.31
CA GLN A 24 -8.78 -1.05 -8.45
C GLN A 24 -9.91 -2.05 -8.74
N PHE A 25 -10.93 -1.65 -9.49
CA PHE A 25 -12.02 -2.52 -9.92
C PHE A 25 -11.88 -2.99 -11.37
N LEU A 26 -10.88 -2.50 -12.11
CA LEU A 26 -10.55 -3.07 -13.42
C LEU A 26 -10.19 -4.54 -13.27
N THR A 27 -10.54 -5.33 -14.29
CA THR A 27 -10.32 -6.77 -14.24
C THR A 27 -8.94 -7.15 -14.76
N LEU A 28 -8.30 -8.06 -14.04
CA LEU A 28 -7.04 -8.68 -14.41
C LEU A 28 -7.29 -10.20 -14.44
N LEU A 29 -7.20 -10.81 -15.63
CA LEU A 29 -7.60 -12.22 -15.86
C LEU A 29 -9.00 -12.55 -15.30
N GLY A 30 -9.99 -11.69 -15.56
CA GLY A 30 -11.39 -11.91 -15.19
C GLY A 30 -11.74 -11.64 -13.72
N LYS A 31 -10.79 -11.16 -12.91
CA LYS A 31 -11.04 -10.78 -11.50
C LYS A 31 -10.57 -9.36 -11.23
N PRO A 32 -11.24 -8.60 -10.34
CA PRO A 32 -10.80 -7.24 -10.00
C PRO A 32 -9.36 -7.19 -9.49
N VAL A 33 -8.61 -6.14 -9.84
CA VAL A 33 -7.26 -5.89 -9.31
C VAL A 33 -7.25 -5.96 -7.78
N LEU A 34 -8.23 -5.31 -7.14
CA LEU A 34 -8.36 -5.30 -5.68
C LEU A 34 -8.55 -6.72 -5.09
N TYR A 35 -9.24 -7.62 -5.81
CA TYR A 35 -9.35 -9.01 -5.38
C TYR A 35 -7.98 -9.66 -5.26
N HIS A 36 -7.12 -9.52 -6.28
CA HIS A 36 -5.77 -10.10 -6.26
C HIS A 36 -4.94 -9.57 -5.11
N THR A 37 -5.02 -8.26 -4.85
CA THR A 37 -4.34 -7.63 -3.72
C THR A 37 -4.82 -8.18 -2.38
N ILE A 38 -6.14 -8.19 -2.13
CA ILE A 38 -6.69 -8.70 -0.87
C ILE A 38 -6.37 -10.19 -0.70
N LYS A 39 -6.44 -10.96 -1.80
CA LYS A 39 -6.15 -12.40 -1.79
C LYS A 39 -4.72 -12.70 -1.34
N ALA A 40 -3.72 -11.94 -1.82
CA ALA A 40 -2.33 -12.12 -1.41
C ALA A 40 -2.14 -11.97 0.12
N PHE A 41 -2.82 -11.01 0.75
CA PHE A 41 -2.79 -10.86 2.21
C PHE A 41 -3.68 -11.89 2.93
N SER A 42 -4.81 -12.25 2.33
CA SER A 42 -5.73 -13.24 2.92
C SER A 42 -5.13 -14.64 2.97
N ASP A 43 -4.30 -15.00 1.99
CA ASP A 43 -3.63 -16.30 1.93
C ASP A 43 -2.40 -16.38 2.86
N ASN A 44 -1.85 -15.26 3.28
CA ASN A 44 -0.70 -15.23 4.18
C ASN A 44 -1.10 -15.58 5.61
N GLU A 45 -0.48 -16.61 6.19
CA GLU A 45 -0.82 -17.13 7.53
C GLU A 45 -0.49 -16.13 8.65
N ASN A 46 0.46 -15.23 8.43
CA ASN A 46 0.86 -14.21 9.40
C ASN A 46 -0.05 -12.96 9.40
N ILE A 47 -1.09 -12.92 8.56
CA ILE A 47 -2.09 -11.85 8.55
C ILE A 47 -3.38 -12.37 9.18
N ASP A 48 -3.83 -11.73 10.26
CA ASP A 48 -5.06 -12.09 10.97
C ASP A 48 -6.27 -11.37 10.44
N ASN A 49 -6.14 -10.06 10.20
CA ASN A 49 -7.23 -9.20 9.79
C ASN A 49 -6.85 -8.34 8.59
N ILE A 50 -7.85 -7.97 7.81
CA ILE A 50 -7.72 -7.03 6.70
C ILE A 50 -8.80 -5.96 6.86
N ILE A 51 -8.38 -4.69 6.72
CA ILE A 51 -9.28 -3.54 6.61
C ILE A 51 -9.14 -2.99 5.21
N VAL A 52 -10.24 -2.81 4.50
CA VAL A 52 -10.26 -2.24 3.16
C VAL A 52 -10.80 -0.82 3.22
N LEU A 53 -10.04 0.13 2.68
CA LEU A 53 -10.45 1.52 2.59
C LEU A 53 -10.90 1.81 1.17
N CYS A 54 -12.14 2.26 0.99
CA CYS A 54 -12.62 2.65 -0.33
C CYS A 54 -13.46 3.93 -0.28
N ALA A 55 -13.73 4.50 -1.46
CA ALA A 55 -14.64 5.63 -1.56
C ALA A 55 -16.06 5.19 -1.14
N GLU A 56 -16.83 6.11 -0.55
CA GLU A 56 -18.19 5.84 -0.10
C GLU A 56 -19.08 5.28 -1.21
N SER A 57 -18.97 5.83 -2.43
CA SER A 57 -19.67 5.36 -3.62
C SER A 57 -19.37 3.92 -4.00
N ASP A 58 -18.22 3.42 -3.60
CA ASP A 58 -17.71 2.11 -4.01
C ASP A 58 -17.93 1.01 -2.96
N MET A 59 -18.37 1.39 -1.76
CA MET A 59 -18.46 0.47 -0.61
C MET A 59 -19.38 -0.72 -0.90
N GLU A 60 -20.57 -0.45 -1.44
CA GLU A 60 -21.56 -1.49 -1.74
C GLU A 60 -21.03 -2.45 -2.83
N TYR A 61 -20.41 -1.90 -3.87
CA TYR A 61 -19.78 -2.69 -4.92
C TYR A 61 -18.63 -3.55 -4.36
N CYS A 62 -17.75 -2.96 -3.58
CA CYS A 62 -16.63 -3.67 -2.97
C CYS A 62 -17.10 -4.81 -2.07
N LYS A 63 -18.12 -4.55 -1.25
CA LYS A 63 -18.71 -5.55 -0.36
C LYS A 63 -19.26 -6.74 -1.15
N LYS A 64 -20.20 -6.49 -2.07
CA LYS A 64 -20.92 -7.56 -2.78
C LYS A 64 -20.08 -8.27 -3.84
N ASN A 65 -19.37 -7.48 -4.67
CA ASN A 65 -18.70 -8.02 -5.86
C ASN A 65 -17.27 -8.47 -5.63
N ILE A 66 -16.67 -8.14 -4.45
CA ILE A 66 -15.31 -8.55 -4.13
C ILE A 66 -15.30 -9.36 -2.83
N ILE A 67 -15.68 -8.78 -1.70
CA ILE A 67 -15.49 -9.41 -0.39
C ILE A 67 -16.38 -10.66 -0.27
N GLU A 68 -17.70 -10.52 -0.46
CA GLU A 68 -18.67 -11.61 -0.33
C GLU A 68 -18.54 -12.61 -1.49
N LYS A 69 -18.44 -12.11 -2.71
CA LYS A 69 -18.35 -12.96 -3.92
C LYS A 69 -17.18 -13.94 -3.88
N TYR A 70 -16.04 -13.53 -3.31
CA TYR A 70 -14.83 -14.35 -3.25
C TYR A 70 -14.52 -14.90 -1.84
N ASP A 71 -15.48 -14.82 -0.91
CA ASP A 71 -15.37 -15.33 0.47
C ASP A 71 -14.08 -14.92 1.19
N LEU A 72 -13.76 -13.62 1.15
CA LEU A 72 -12.52 -13.08 1.73
C LEU A 72 -12.64 -12.88 3.26
N LYS A 73 -12.62 -13.98 4.02
CA LYS A 73 -12.97 -14.06 5.46
C LYS A 73 -12.10 -13.21 6.38
N LYS A 74 -10.85 -12.91 5.99
CA LYS A 74 -9.96 -12.06 6.78
C LYS A 74 -10.31 -10.58 6.68
N VAL A 75 -11.15 -10.15 5.73
CA VAL A 75 -11.67 -8.78 5.67
C VAL A 75 -12.68 -8.57 6.80
N LYS A 76 -12.28 -7.81 7.83
CA LYS A 76 -13.11 -7.55 9.02
C LYS A 76 -13.88 -6.25 8.93
N ALA A 77 -13.35 -5.26 8.19
CA ALA A 77 -14.01 -3.98 8.02
C ALA A 77 -13.79 -3.41 6.63
N LEU A 78 -14.84 -2.77 6.12
CA LEU A 78 -14.81 -1.89 4.96
C LEU A 78 -15.03 -0.47 5.49
N VAL A 79 -14.03 0.40 5.32
CA VAL A 79 -14.00 1.71 5.94
C VAL A 79 -13.97 2.78 4.85
N LYS A 80 -14.72 3.86 5.06
CA LYS A 80 -14.74 5.02 4.17
C LYS A 80 -13.39 5.72 4.18
N GLY A 81 -12.82 5.96 3.00
CA GLY A 81 -11.63 6.79 2.82
C GLY A 81 -11.86 8.24 3.26
N GLY A 82 -10.79 8.94 3.54
CA GLY A 82 -10.78 10.37 3.83
C GLY A 82 -10.59 11.23 2.59
N LYS A 83 -10.42 12.55 2.80
CA LYS A 83 -10.19 13.52 1.75
C LYS A 83 -8.86 13.26 1.04
N GLU A 84 -7.82 13.02 1.82
CA GLU A 84 -6.48 12.71 1.34
C GLU A 84 -6.09 11.26 1.70
N ARG A 85 -4.95 10.78 1.13
CA ARG A 85 -4.43 9.44 1.41
C ARG A 85 -4.18 9.24 2.91
N GLN A 86 -3.55 10.21 3.54
CA GLN A 86 -3.25 10.18 4.98
C GLN A 86 -4.49 10.12 5.86
N ASP A 87 -5.59 10.81 5.48
CA ASP A 87 -6.86 10.74 6.20
C ASP A 87 -7.50 9.37 6.07
N SER A 88 -7.39 8.76 4.87
CA SER A 88 -7.88 7.40 4.64
C SER A 88 -7.16 6.42 5.55
N VAL A 89 -5.82 6.46 5.60
CA VAL A 89 -5.01 5.60 6.47
C VAL A 89 -5.40 5.80 7.93
N TYR A 90 -5.54 7.03 8.39
CA TYR A 90 -5.96 7.30 9.76
C TYR A 90 -7.33 6.70 10.09
N ASN A 91 -8.31 6.79 9.18
CA ASN A 91 -9.61 6.15 9.37
C ASN A 91 -9.46 4.62 9.50
N GLY A 92 -8.59 4.02 8.71
CA GLY A 92 -8.28 2.59 8.81
C GLY A 92 -7.62 2.21 10.14
N LEU A 93 -6.64 2.99 10.57
CA LEU A 93 -5.98 2.78 11.87
C LEU A 93 -6.98 2.86 13.03
N LYS A 94 -7.89 3.83 13.01
CA LYS A 94 -8.92 3.99 14.05
C LYS A 94 -9.98 2.87 14.05
N ALA A 95 -10.12 2.13 12.98
CA ALA A 95 -11.02 0.98 12.87
C ALA A 95 -10.41 -0.33 13.40
N ILE A 96 -9.13 -0.32 13.77
CA ILE A 96 -8.44 -1.46 14.37
C ILE A 96 -8.73 -1.50 15.86
N GLU A 97 -9.30 -2.59 16.36
CA GLU A 97 -9.56 -2.79 17.79
C GLU A 97 -8.28 -3.19 18.56
N SER A 98 -7.45 -4.03 17.95
CA SER A 98 -6.21 -4.56 18.55
C SER A 98 -5.28 -5.06 17.47
N CYS A 99 -4.01 -4.59 17.50
CA CYS A 99 -3.01 -4.93 16.50
C CYS A 99 -1.60 -4.71 17.06
N ASP A 100 -0.68 -5.61 16.75
CA ASP A 100 0.74 -5.41 17.07
C ASP A 100 1.46 -4.76 15.89
N ILE A 101 1.31 -5.34 14.70
CA ILE A 101 1.91 -4.84 13.45
C ILE A 101 0.82 -4.52 12.44
N VAL A 102 0.86 -3.32 11.89
CA VAL A 102 0.00 -2.91 10.78
C VAL A 102 0.80 -2.80 9.49
N LEU A 103 0.25 -3.35 8.41
CA LEU A 103 0.81 -3.29 7.06
C LEU A 103 -0.10 -2.42 6.19
N ILE A 104 0.40 -1.30 5.70
CA ILE A 104 -0.35 -0.37 4.85
C ILE A 104 0.04 -0.63 3.40
N HIS A 105 -0.94 -1.00 2.57
CA HIS A 105 -0.68 -1.45 1.20
C HIS A 105 -1.63 -0.84 0.18
N ASP A 106 -1.07 -0.49 -0.99
CA ASP A 106 -1.85 0.02 -2.12
C ASP A 106 -2.71 -1.08 -2.74
N GLY A 107 -4.03 -0.89 -2.81
CA GLY A 107 -4.96 -1.83 -3.45
C GLY A 107 -4.71 -2.08 -4.94
N ALA A 108 -3.90 -1.24 -5.56
CA ALA A 108 -3.46 -1.37 -6.95
C ALA A 108 -2.08 -2.05 -7.13
N ARG A 109 -1.56 -2.76 -6.10
CA ARG A 109 -0.34 -3.60 -6.18
C ARG A 109 -0.69 -5.08 -5.98
N PRO A 110 -1.24 -5.76 -6.95
CA PRO A 110 -1.75 -7.12 -6.79
C PRO A 110 -0.66 -8.21 -6.76
N PHE A 111 0.62 -7.86 -6.94
CA PHE A 111 1.72 -8.82 -7.12
C PHE A 111 2.67 -8.87 -5.92
N VAL A 112 2.21 -8.45 -4.74
CA VAL A 112 3.02 -8.57 -3.53
C VAL A 112 3.26 -10.04 -3.19
N ALA A 113 4.53 -10.44 -3.12
CA ALA A 113 4.90 -11.80 -2.78
C ALA A 113 4.80 -12.02 -1.26
N GLU A 114 4.50 -13.25 -0.85
CA GLU A 114 4.41 -13.66 0.55
C GLU A 114 5.67 -13.29 1.35
N LYS A 115 6.86 -13.51 0.77
CA LYS A 115 8.14 -13.15 1.39
C LYS A 115 8.22 -11.65 1.74
N ILE A 116 7.67 -10.76 0.91
CA ILE A 116 7.67 -9.31 1.16
C ILE A 116 6.79 -8.98 2.37
N ILE A 117 5.63 -9.63 2.49
CA ILE A 117 4.71 -9.47 3.61
C ILE A 117 5.40 -9.94 4.91
N ASN A 118 5.97 -11.14 4.90
CA ASN A 118 6.61 -11.73 6.08
C ASN A 118 7.84 -10.93 6.53
N ASN A 119 8.71 -10.54 5.60
CA ASN A 119 9.86 -9.68 5.91
C ASN A 119 9.41 -8.32 6.47
N GLY A 120 8.29 -7.79 5.99
CA GLY A 120 7.70 -6.54 6.52
C GLY A 120 7.29 -6.68 7.97
N ILE A 121 6.63 -7.77 8.35
CA ILE A 121 6.23 -8.05 9.74
C ILE A 121 7.47 -8.16 10.63
N GLU A 122 8.45 -8.98 10.24
CA GLU A 122 9.69 -9.20 11.01
C GLU A 122 10.49 -7.91 11.21
N ASN A 123 10.65 -7.11 10.15
CA ASN A 123 11.39 -5.86 10.24
C ASN A 123 10.64 -4.79 11.03
N ALA A 124 9.32 -4.70 10.91
CA ALA A 124 8.52 -3.78 11.73
C ALA A 124 8.59 -4.16 13.21
N GLU A 125 8.61 -5.45 13.53
CA GLU A 125 8.80 -5.93 14.88
C GLU A 125 10.15 -5.49 15.46
N LYS A 126 11.22 -5.69 14.67
CA LYS A 126 12.60 -5.41 15.08
C LYS A 126 12.90 -3.91 15.16
N TYR A 127 12.45 -3.13 14.19
CA TYR A 127 12.86 -1.74 14.03
C TYR A 127 11.75 -0.72 14.33
N GLY A 128 10.50 -1.17 14.48
CA GLY A 128 9.32 -0.33 14.75
C GLY A 128 8.65 0.20 13.49
N ALA A 129 9.39 0.48 12.43
CA ALA A 129 8.89 0.95 11.14
C ALA A 129 9.80 0.47 10.00
N CYS A 130 9.19 0.00 8.90
CA CYS A 130 9.94 -0.38 7.70
C CYS A 130 9.08 -0.25 6.45
N THR A 131 9.75 -0.18 5.30
CA THR A 131 9.09 -0.19 3.99
C THR A 131 9.90 -0.99 2.99
N CYS A 132 9.20 -1.72 2.12
CA CYS A 132 9.86 -2.41 1.01
C CYS A 132 10.11 -1.46 -0.16
N GLY A 133 11.08 -1.82 -0.98
CA GLY A 133 11.36 -1.12 -2.23
C GLY A 133 12.44 -1.83 -3.03
N VAL A 134 12.87 -1.21 -4.10
CA VAL A 134 13.91 -1.73 -4.99
C VAL A 134 14.93 -0.65 -5.31
N LYS A 135 16.17 -1.04 -5.61
CA LYS A 135 17.17 -0.10 -6.12
C LYS A 135 16.71 0.47 -7.45
N SER A 136 17.02 1.74 -7.71
CA SER A 136 16.73 2.32 -9.03
C SER A 136 17.58 1.65 -10.12
N LYS A 137 16.94 1.21 -11.20
CA LYS A 137 17.63 0.75 -12.42
C LYS A 137 18.10 1.90 -13.29
N ASP A 138 17.37 3.02 -13.23
CA ASP A 138 17.60 4.20 -14.04
C ASP A 138 18.43 5.24 -13.30
N THR A 139 19.09 6.13 -14.05
CA THR A 139 19.71 7.32 -13.49
C THR A 139 18.64 8.32 -13.10
N ILE A 140 18.60 8.70 -11.82
CA ILE A 140 17.65 9.68 -11.30
C ILE A 140 18.33 11.05 -11.18
N LYS A 141 17.67 12.06 -11.76
CA LYS A 141 18.10 13.45 -11.68
C LYS A 141 17.06 14.30 -10.98
N ILE A 142 17.54 15.19 -10.12
CA ILE A 142 16.73 16.29 -9.59
C ILE A 142 16.83 17.43 -10.59
N LYS A 143 15.67 17.95 -11.04
CA LYS A 143 15.62 19.13 -11.90
C LYS A 143 15.29 20.38 -11.09
N ASP A 144 15.80 21.52 -11.52
CA ASP A 144 15.38 22.82 -11.01
C ASP A 144 14.04 23.29 -11.60
N LYS A 145 13.61 24.50 -11.22
CA LYS A 145 12.33 25.08 -11.68
C LYS A 145 12.35 25.45 -13.17
N GLU A 146 13.53 25.64 -13.74
CA GLU A 146 13.77 26.03 -15.15
C GLU A 146 13.86 24.80 -16.07
N GLY A 147 13.96 23.58 -15.47
CA GLY A 147 14.01 22.33 -16.21
C GLY A 147 15.41 21.73 -16.39
N PHE A 148 16.45 22.39 -15.88
CA PHE A 148 17.83 21.90 -15.96
C PHE A 148 18.12 20.86 -14.86
N ALA A 149 19.06 19.97 -15.14
CA ALA A 149 19.54 19.01 -14.17
C ALA A 149 20.33 19.69 -13.05
N LYS A 150 19.80 19.71 -11.83
CA LYS A 150 20.43 20.27 -10.64
C LYS A 150 21.40 19.28 -10.00
N GLU A 151 21.01 18.01 -9.94
CA GLU A 151 21.75 16.95 -9.24
C GLU A 151 21.50 15.60 -9.90
N THR A 152 22.46 14.71 -9.82
CA THR A 152 22.29 13.28 -10.16
C THR A 152 22.46 12.47 -8.88
N LEU A 153 21.42 11.72 -8.49
CA LEU A 153 21.47 10.91 -7.29
C LEU A 153 22.40 9.70 -7.48
N ASN A 154 23.10 9.34 -6.43
CA ASN A 154 23.87 8.11 -6.41
C ASN A 154 22.90 6.92 -6.49
N ARG A 155 23.06 6.09 -7.51
CA ARG A 155 22.16 4.92 -7.75
C ARG A 155 22.21 3.91 -6.61
N GLU A 156 23.38 3.71 -5.99
CA GLU A 156 23.53 2.75 -4.89
C GLU A 156 22.73 3.16 -3.64
N ASP A 157 22.53 4.46 -3.44
CA ASP A 157 21.82 5.02 -2.31
C ASP A 157 20.34 5.34 -2.65
N THR A 158 19.95 5.17 -3.93
CA THR A 158 18.61 5.52 -4.38
C THR A 158 17.69 4.31 -4.35
N PHE A 159 16.63 4.40 -3.53
CA PHE A 159 15.68 3.34 -3.29
C PHE A 159 14.27 3.76 -3.69
N ILE A 160 13.63 3.00 -4.57
CA ILE A 160 12.26 3.23 -5.04
C ILE A 160 11.31 2.52 -4.10
N VAL A 161 10.63 3.30 -3.26
CA VAL A 161 9.75 2.79 -2.21
C VAL A 161 8.49 2.17 -2.82
N GLN A 162 8.10 1.04 -2.26
CA GLN A 162 6.87 0.32 -2.59
C GLN A 162 5.98 0.20 -1.34
N THR A 163 4.95 -0.61 -1.43
CA THR A 163 4.17 -1.08 -0.29
C THR A 163 4.12 -2.63 -0.30
N PRO A 164 3.99 -3.31 0.87
CA PRO A 164 3.53 -2.78 2.15
C PRO A 164 4.57 -1.92 2.86
N GLN A 165 4.08 -0.89 3.56
CA GLN A 165 4.80 -0.16 4.60
C GLN A 165 4.31 -0.69 5.94
N CYS A 166 5.22 -1.14 6.79
CA CYS A 166 4.87 -1.92 7.97
C CYS A 166 5.37 -1.22 9.24
N PHE A 167 4.54 -1.21 10.26
CA PHE A 167 4.78 -0.44 11.47
C PHE A 167 4.26 -1.16 12.71
N LYS A 168 4.90 -0.94 13.86
CA LYS A 168 4.21 -1.15 15.13
C LYS A 168 3.00 -0.23 15.18
N TYR A 169 1.86 -0.78 15.56
CA TYR A 169 0.58 -0.07 15.49
C TYR A 169 0.55 1.22 16.32
N ASP A 170 1.08 1.18 17.53
CA ASP A 170 1.16 2.33 18.42
C ASP A 170 2.02 3.47 17.83
N ILE A 171 3.12 3.12 17.15
CA ILE A 171 4.01 4.11 16.53
C ILE A 171 3.29 4.86 15.41
N ILE A 172 2.70 4.14 14.45
CA ILE A 172 2.09 4.79 13.30
C ILE A 172 0.81 5.53 13.68
N LEU A 173 0.01 4.98 14.59
CA LEU A 173 -1.18 5.66 15.09
C LEU A 173 -0.82 6.99 15.75
N HIS A 174 0.16 6.99 16.66
CA HIS A 174 0.62 8.22 17.32
C HIS A 174 1.14 9.24 16.28
N CYS A 175 1.95 8.81 15.32
CA CYS A 175 2.46 9.70 14.28
C CYS A 175 1.33 10.33 13.43
N HIS A 176 0.28 9.57 13.11
CA HIS A 176 -0.89 10.12 12.42
C HIS A 176 -1.70 11.10 13.28
N GLU A 177 -1.82 10.85 14.58
CA GLU A 177 -2.49 11.76 15.53
C GLU A 177 -1.73 13.09 15.65
N GLU A 178 -0.39 13.04 15.71
CA GLU A 178 0.43 14.25 15.71
C GLU A 178 0.38 14.98 14.37
N LEU A 179 0.38 14.25 13.24
CA LEU A 179 0.26 14.84 11.91
C LEU A 179 -1.00 15.67 11.75
N LYS A 180 -2.14 15.22 12.31
CA LYS A 180 -3.42 15.96 12.27
C LYS A 180 -3.37 17.33 12.92
N LYS A 181 -2.44 17.56 13.84
CA LYS A 181 -2.21 18.87 14.47
C LYS A 181 -1.42 19.83 13.57
N THR A 182 -0.95 19.35 12.45
CA THR A 182 -0.13 20.09 11.49
C THR A 182 -0.86 20.25 10.15
N LYS A 183 -0.34 21.12 9.27
CA LYS A 183 -0.80 21.26 7.87
C LYS A 183 0.17 20.59 6.89
N PHE A 184 0.88 19.56 7.34
CA PHE A 184 1.93 18.95 6.54
C PHE A 184 1.32 17.89 5.61
N GLU A 185 1.63 17.99 4.31
CA GLU A 185 1.28 17.00 3.32
C GLU A 185 2.40 15.96 3.20
N VAL A 186 2.04 14.70 3.14
CA VAL A 186 2.97 13.58 3.03
C VAL A 186 2.62 12.72 1.82
N THR A 187 3.63 12.08 1.25
CA THR A 187 3.48 11.23 0.08
C THR A 187 3.17 9.77 0.45
N ASP A 188 3.68 9.32 1.60
CA ASP A 188 3.49 7.96 2.12
C ASP A 188 3.53 7.92 3.66
N ASP A 189 3.32 6.73 4.24
CA ASP A 189 3.25 6.58 5.69
C ASP A 189 4.64 6.53 6.34
N ALA A 190 5.66 6.10 5.59
CA ALA A 190 7.05 6.14 6.05
C ALA A 190 7.50 7.59 6.32
N MET A 191 7.17 8.51 5.41
CA MET A 191 7.47 9.95 5.56
C MET A 191 6.83 10.54 6.83
N ILE A 192 5.64 10.05 7.24
CA ILE A 192 5.02 10.49 8.49
C ILE A 192 5.91 10.12 9.68
N VAL A 193 6.37 8.88 9.73
CA VAL A 193 7.22 8.38 10.81
C VAL A 193 8.56 9.12 10.87
N GLU A 194 9.17 9.39 9.71
CA GLU A 194 10.39 10.19 9.57
C GLU A 194 10.21 11.63 10.06
N LYS A 195 9.06 12.23 9.78
CA LYS A 195 8.72 13.59 10.22
C LYS A 195 8.77 13.73 11.75
N PHE A 196 8.43 12.68 12.47
CA PHE A 196 8.51 12.64 13.93
C PHE A 196 9.79 12.00 14.47
N ASN A 197 10.91 12.16 13.71
CA ASN A 197 12.27 11.77 14.09
C ASN A 197 12.44 10.27 14.42
N LYS A 198 11.62 9.42 13.84
CA LYS A 198 11.79 7.96 13.92
C LYS A 198 12.41 7.44 12.65
N LYS A 199 13.23 6.40 12.78
CA LYS A 199 13.90 5.77 11.63
C LYS A 199 12.97 4.76 10.97
N VAL A 200 13.02 4.70 9.63
CA VAL A 200 12.32 3.69 8.82
C VAL A 200 13.37 2.79 8.19
N TYR A 201 13.25 1.48 8.42
CA TYR A 201 14.15 0.50 7.83
C TYR A 201 13.71 0.16 6.40
N LEU A 202 14.64 0.20 5.45
CA LEU A 202 14.38 -0.16 4.06
C LEU A 202 14.74 -1.64 3.83
N TYR A 203 13.79 -2.45 3.32
CA TYR A 203 14.04 -3.85 2.99
C TYR A 203 13.68 -4.16 1.54
N GLU A 204 14.26 -5.23 1.01
CA GLU A 204 14.11 -5.59 -0.39
C GLU A 204 12.68 -5.99 -0.74
N GLY A 205 12.12 -5.31 -1.74
CA GLY A 205 10.85 -5.59 -2.37
C GLY A 205 11.02 -6.45 -3.62
N SER A 206 10.22 -6.17 -4.65
CA SER A 206 10.32 -6.85 -5.95
C SER A 206 10.01 -5.90 -7.10
N TYR A 207 10.75 -5.99 -8.18
CA TYR A 207 10.41 -5.29 -9.43
C TYR A 207 9.08 -5.75 -10.02
N LEU A 208 8.59 -6.93 -9.64
CA LEU A 208 7.26 -7.41 -10.03
C LEU A 208 6.14 -6.83 -9.15
N ASN A 209 6.45 -6.26 -7.98
CA ASN A 209 5.46 -5.61 -7.12
C ASN A 209 5.09 -4.23 -7.66
N ILE A 210 4.71 -4.17 -8.94
CA ILE A 210 4.34 -2.94 -9.62
C ILE A 210 3.00 -2.39 -9.13
N LYS A 211 2.85 -1.07 -9.20
CA LYS A 211 1.57 -0.38 -8.96
C LYS A 211 0.88 -0.16 -10.29
N LEU A 212 -0.29 -0.73 -10.48
CA LEU A 212 -1.09 -0.53 -11.69
C LEU A 212 -1.67 0.88 -11.70
N THR A 213 -1.13 1.74 -12.57
CA THR A 213 -1.47 3.16 -12.64
C THR A 213 -1.83 3.65 -14.03
N THR A 214 -1.43 2.91 -15.05
CA THR A 214 -1.67 3.20 -16.47
C THR A 214 -2.24 1.97 -17.19
N PRO A 215 -2.84 2.15 -18.39
CA PRO A 215 -3.31 1.01 -19.20
C PRO A 215 -2.19 0.02 -19.54
N GLU A 216 -0.97 0.50 -19.78
CA GLU A 216 0.20 -0.33 -20.08
C GLU A 216 0.55 -1.24 -18.90
N ASP A 217 0.38 -0.76 -17.66
CA ASP A 217 0.60 -1.56 -16.46
C ASP A 217 -0.35 -2.77 -16.41
N MET A 218 -1.56 -2.67 -16.96
CA MET A 218 -2.51 -3.78 -17.02
C MET A 218 -2.00 -4.89 -17.93
N ILE A 219 -1.39 -4.56 -19.07
CA ILE A 219 -0.78 -5.53 -20.00
C ILE A 219 0.36 -6.27 -19.29
N ILE A 220 1.23 -5.52 -18.62
CA ILE A 220 2.34 -6.08 -17.82
C ILE A 220 1.78 -6.98 -16.72
N GLY A 221 0.76 -6.51 -16.01
CA GLY A 221 0.11 -7.25 -14.93
C GLY A 221 -0.51 -8.57 -15.37
N GLU A 222 -1.17 -8.60 -16.53
CA GLU A 222 -1.69 -9.85 -17.08
C GLU A 222 -0.58 -10.85 -17.39
N ASN A 223 0.54 -10.39 -17.93
CA ASN A 223 1.69 -11.26 -18.22
C ASN A 223 2.32 -11.82 -16.93
N ILE A 224 2.43 -11.01 -15.88
CA ILE A 224 2.91 -11.48 -14.56
C ILE A 224 2.03 -12.63 -14.05
N LEU A 225 0.69 -12.46 -14.08
CA LEU A 225 -0.23 -13.49 -13.60
C LEU A 225 -0.26 -14.74 -14.47
N LYS A 226 -0.21 -14.60 -15.81
CA LYS A 226 -0.24 -15.73 -16.75
C LYS A 226 0.98 -16.63 -16.59
N ASN A 227 2.14 -16.04 -16.36
CA ASN A 227 3.40 -16.77 -16.29
C ASN A 227 3.77 -17.20 -14.86
N LYS A 228 2.96 -16.84 -13.84
CA LYS A 228 3.25 -17.11 -12.41
C LYS A 228 4.68 -16.70 -12.02
N ILE A 229 5.15 -15.58 -12.59
CA ILE A 229 6.49 -15.03 -12.32
C ILE A 229 6.48 -14.41 -10.91
#